data_093bdc089c882951e45252e16261e119
#
_entry.id   093bdc089c882951e45252e16261e119
#
_cell.length_a   1.000
_cell.length_b   1.000
_cell.length_c   1.000
_cell.angle_alpha   90.00
_cell.angle_beta   90.00
_cell.angle_gamma   90.00
#
_symmetry.space_group_name_H-M   'P 1'
#
loop_
_entity.id
_entity.type
_entity.pdbx_description
1 polymer ?
#
loop_
_entity_poly.entity_id
_entity_poly.type
_entity_poly.pdbx_seq_one_letter_code
_entity_poly.pdbx_strand_id
1 'polypeptide(L)'
;MRGETRKKDPAVTQRDIRDGLDRLGTGTGSAGMVHSSLSSFGTVDGGALGVIKALMQQVSGKGTILMPAFVQKVNGRRASYPERETEWNIETSPSDVGLVTETFRTTTSVIRSDHPSHSICSWGRNAKEATRGHRTASGRPSPWCNRAFGVGSPWDWMYENDVHYLLMGVDFNVCTMLHYVQALFAERNGLYEGNLQQWPIFSFPAVGEKLKEKDIVDETTVGRSRWYHLGAKSLVDEALGILEGNPEMIKPTRIAPYLSEE
;
A
#
# COMPACT_ATOMS: atom_id res chain seq x y z
N MET A 1 -37.09 -28.51 -16.03
CA MET A 1 -35.69 -28.38 -15.58
C MET A 1 -35.72 -27.59 -14.29
N ARG A 2 -35.43 -28.24 -13.17
CA ARG A 2 -35.35 -27.55 -11.85
C ARG A 2 -33.99 -26.85 -11.81
N GLY A 3 -34.00 -25.52 -11.69
CA GLY A 3 -32.77 -24.75 -11.51
C GLY A 3 -32.08 -25.17 -10.20
N GLU A 4 -30.88 -25.70 -10.31
CA GLU A 4 -30.00 -25.91 -9.17
C GLU A 4 -29.76 -24.54 -8.53
N THR A 5 -30.31 -24.33 -7.34
CA THR A 5 -29.96 -23.20 -6.49
C THR A 5 -28.49 -23.35 -6.09
N ARG A 6 -27.60 -22.59 -6.73
CA ARG A 6 -26.20 -22.49 -6.32
C ARG A 6 -26.19 -22.16 -4.83
N LYS A 7 -25.72 -23.11 -4.00
CA LYS A 7 -25.49 -22.89 -2.57
C LYS A 7 -24.59 -21.64 -2.45
N LYS A 8 -25.07 -20.61 -1.77
CA LYS A 8 -24.30 -19.42 -1.50
C LYS A 8 -23.15 -19.82 -0.56
N ASP A 9 -21.91 -19.48 -0.92
CA ASP A 9 -20.78 -19.72 -0.04
C ASP A 9 -21.04 -19.06 1.33
N PRO A 10 -20.60 -19.68 2.43
CA PRO A 10 -20.75 -19.08 3.75
C PRO A 10 -20.01 -17.74 3.79
N ALA A 11 -20.54 -16.82 4.59
CA ALA A 11 -19.89 -15.53 4.78
C ALA A 11 -18.56 -15.72 5.54
N VAL A 12 -17.54 -14.99 5.12
CA VAL A 12 -16.25 -14.91 5.81
C VAL A 12 -16.43 -14.14 7.11
N THR A 13 -16.07 -14.74 8.22
CA THR A 13 -16.17 -14.17 9.55
C THR A 13 -14.89 -13.41 9.96
N GLN A 14 -14.97 -12.60 11.00
CA GLN A 14 -13.78 -11.96 11.58
C GLN A 14 -12.76 -13.00 12.09
N ARG A 15 -13.22 -14.18 12.52
CA ARG A 15 -12.37 -15.28 12.94
C ARG A 15 -11.59 -15.83 11.76
N ASP A 16 -12.24 -16.09 10.63
CA ASP A 16 -11.56 -16.60 9.42
C ASP A 16 -10.46 -15.66 8.96
N ILE A 17 -10.71 -14.34 9.06
CA ILE A 17 -9.70 -13.32 8.72
C ILE A 17 -8.51 -13.39 9.69
N ARG A 18 -8.75 -13.48 10.99
CA ARG A 18 -7.67 -13.59 11.99
C ARG A 18 -6.89 -14.89 11.85
N ASP A 19 -7.56 -16.01 11.64
CA ASP A 19 -6.92 -17.29 11.39
C ASP A 19 -6.05 -17.24 10.11
N GLY A 20 -6.45 -16.45 9.11
CA GLY A 20 -5.65 -16.16 7.92
C GLY A 20 -4.39 -15.34 8.24
N LEU A 21 -4.51 -14.34 9.08
CA LEU A 21 -3.39 -13.50 9.52
C LEU A 21 -2.40 -14.28 10.40
N ASP A 22 -2.91 -15.16 11.27
CA ASP A 22 -2.06 -16.06 12.08
C ASP A 22 -1.20 -16.98 11.20
N ARG A 23 -1.77 -17.53 10.12
CA ARG A 23 -1.01 -18.35 9.15
C ARG A 23 0.10 -17.57 8.45
N LEU A 24 -0.02 -16.25 8.35
CA LEU A 24 0.98 -15.35 7.77
C LEU A 24 1.91 -14.73 8.84
N GLY A 25 1.87 -15.24 10.07
CA GLY A 25 2.73 -14.77 11.16
C GLY A 25 2.40 -13.36 11.68
N THR A 26 1.25 -12.79 11.30
CA THR A 26 0.82 -11.48 11.78
C THR A 26 0.02 -11.65 13.07
N GLY A 27 0.52 -11.14 14.18
CA GLY A 27 -0.06 -11.31 15.50
C GLY A 27 -0.10 -10.04 16.36
N THR A 28 -0.36 -10.25 17.65
CA THR A 28 -0.39 -9.15 18.63
C THR A 28 0.93 -8.38 18.64
N GLY A 29 0.86 -7.06 18.45
CA GLY A 29 2.02 -6.17 18.43
C GLY A 29 2.63 -5.96 17.04
N SER A 30 2.22 -6.73 16.02
CA SER A 30 2.69 -6.55 14.65
C SER A 30 2.30 -5.18 14.08
N ALA A 31 3.15 -4.65 13.19
CA ALA A 31 2.79 -3.55 12.32
C ALA A 31 2.52 -4.08 10.91
N GLY A 32 1.36 -3.76 10.34
CA GLY A 32 0.94 -4.29 9.03
C GLY A 32 0.41 -3.21 8.09
N MET A 33 0.96 -3.15 6.87
CA MET A 33 0.42 -2.38 5.74
C MET A 33 -0.51 -3.26 4.93
N VAL A 34 -1.75 -2.84 4.72
CA VAL A 34 -2.79 -3.65 4.11
C VAL A 34 -3.33 -3.01 2.85
N HIS A 35 -3.15 -3.68 1.72
CA HIS A 35 -3.93 -3.48 0.50
C HIS A 35 -5.02 -4.55 0.43
N SER A 36 -6.25 -4.18 0.10
CA SER A 36 -7.35 -5.15 0.11
C SER A 36 -8.40 -4.90 -0.96
N SER A 37 -9.02 -5.98 -1.42
CA SER A 37 -10.24 -5.97 -2.23
C SER A 37 -11.36 -6.66 -1.47
N LEU A 38 -12.35 -5.92 -0.96
CA LEU A 38 -13.48 -6.52 -0.21
C LEU A 38 -14.23 -7.56 -1.05
N SER A 39 -14.44 -7.30 -2.33
CA SER A 39 -15.18 -8.19 -3.22
C SER A 39 -14.50 -9.54 -3.46
N SER A 40 -13.17 -9.61 -3.28
CA SER A 40 -12.41 -10.86 -3.45
C SER A 40 -12.77 -11.92 -2.41
N PHE A 41 -13.16 -11.51 -1.21
CA PHE A 41 -13.54 -12.44 -0.13
C PHE A 41 -14.85 -13.18 -0.40
N GLY A 42 -15.73 -12.65 -1.24
CA GLY A 42 -17.12 -13.01 -1.32
C GLY A 42 -17.95 -12.19 -0.32
N THR A 43 -18.89 -12.83 0.39
CA THR A 43 -19.65 -12.17 1.47
C THR A 43 -18.77 -12.14 2.73
N VAL A 44 -18.70 -10.98 3.38
CA VAL A 44 -17.99 -10.80 4.66
C VAL A 44 -18.97 -10.33 5.71
N ASP A 45 -18.97 -10.96 6.88
CA ASP A 45 -19.78 -10.56 8.03
C ASP A 45 -19.36 -9.16 8.51
N GLY A 46 -20.30 -8.20 8.48
CA GLY A 46 -20.02 -6.81 8.80
C GLY A 46 -19.29 -6.03 7.69
N GLY A 47 -19.10 -6.62 6.49
CA GLY A 47 -18.52 -5.96 5.33
C GLY A 47 -17.11 -5.39 5.61
N ALA A 48 -16.84 -4.17 5.11
CA ALA A 48 -15.56 -3.50 5.30
C ALA A 48 -15.21 -3.28 6.79
N LEU A 49 -16.18 -2.94 7.61
CA LEU A 49 -15.98 -2.77 9.06
C LEU A 49 -15.63 -4.09 9.75
N GLY A 50 -16.18 -5.22 9.26
CA GLY A 50 -15.84 -6.55 9.74
C GLY A 50 -14.35 -6.87 9.50
N VAL A 51 -13.83 -6.56 8.31
CA VAL A 51 -12.40 -6.69 7.97
C VAL A 51 -11.55 -5.83 8.90
N ILE A 52 -11.89 -4.55 9.07
CA ILE A 52 -11.14 -3.62 9.90
C ILE A 52 -11.11 -4.08 11.37
N LYS A 53 -12.25 -4.52 11.91
CA LYS A 53 -12.31 -5.05 13.28
C LYS A 53 -11.43 -6.30 13.46
N ALA A 54 -11.43 -7.21 12.49
CA ALA A 54 -10.58 -8.40 12.53
C ALA A 54 -9.09 -8.02 12.55
N LEU A 55 -8.65 -7.09 11.71
CA LEU A 55 -7.28 -6.58 11.69
C LEU A 55 -6.89 -5.94 13.03
N MET A 56 -7.74 -5.02 13.53
CA MET A 56 -7.48 -4.34 14.81
C MET A 56 -7.42 -5.31 16.00
N GLN A 57 -8.30 -6.31 16.02
CA GLN A 57 -8.28 -7.36 17.05
C GLN A 57 -7.02 -8.21 16.96
N GLN A 58 -6.57 -8.54 15.76
CA GLN A 58 -5.38 -9.37 15.53
C GLN A 58 -4.12 -8.72 16.08
N VAL A 59 -3.84 -7.48 15.71
CA VAL A 59 -2.64 -6.78 16.15
C VAL A 59 -2.79 -6.19 17.55
N SER A 60 -4.01 -6.03 18.03
CA SER A 60 -4.41 -5.33 19.28
C SER A 60 -3.94 -3.87 19.33
N GLY A 61 -4.22 -3.17 20.43
CA GLY A 61 -3.70 -1.80 20.63
C GLY A 61 -2.17 -1.72 20.80
N LYS A 62 -1.47 -2.86 20.85
CA LYS A 62 0.00 -2.93 20.91
C LYS A 62 0.65 -2.94 19.53
N GLY A 63 -0.10 -3.29 18.48
CA GLY A 63 0.34 -3.26 17.10
C GLY A 63 -0.08 -2.01 16.35
N THR A 64 0.12 -2.02 15.04
CA THR A 64 -0.18 -0.88 14.16
C THR A 64 -0.75 -1.39 12.84
N ILE A 65 -1.85 -0.80 12.37
CA ILE A 65 -2.41 -1.03 11.05
C ILE A 65 -2.17 0.20 10.19
N LEU A 66 -1.70 -0.01 8.98
CA LEU A 66 -1.58 1.02 7.94
C LEU A 66 -2.41 0.63 6.73
N MET A 67 -3.05 1.61 6.10
CA MET A 67 -3.76 1.42 4.83
C MET A 67 -3.53 2.64 3.93
N PRO A 68 -3.46 2.44 2.59
CA PRO A 68 -3.38 3.57 1.67
C PRO A 68 -4.67 4.38 1.74
N ALA A 69 -4.55 5.71 1.65
CA ALA A 69 -5.70 6.61 1.65
C ALA A 69 -5.56 7.65 0.52
N PHE A 70 -5.24 7.15 -0.69
CA PHE A 70 -4.91 7.98 -1.83
C PHE A 70 -6.11 8.73 -2.37
N VAL A 71 -5.90 10.00 -2.68
CA VAL A 71 -6.81 10.78 -3.50
C VAL A 71 -6.35 10.69 -4.95
N GLN A 72 -7.21 10.19 -5.82
CA GLN A 72 -6.97 10.09 -7.25
C GLN A 72 -7.89 11.03 -8.05
N LYS A 73 -8.99 11.44 -7.44
CA LYS A 73 -10.04 12.22 -8.08
C LYS A 73 -10.27 13.54 -7.37
N VAL A 74 -10.63 14.55 -8.16
CA VAL A 74 -11.17 15.82 -7.71
C VAL A 74 -12.48 16.03 -8.47
N ASN A 75 -13.55 16.37 -7.78
CA ASN A 75 -14.88 16.56 -8.37
C ASN A 75 -15.33 15.35 -9.25
N GLY A 76 -15.03 14.11 -8.79
CA GLY A 76 -15.45 12.87 -9.47
C GLY A 76 -14.63 12.47 -10.69
N ARG A 77 -13.66 13.26 -11.14
CA ARG A 77 -12.77 12.97 -12.27
C ARG A 77 -11.34 12.73 -11.81
N ARG A 78 -10.59 11.91 -12.54
CA ARG A 78 -9.16 11.72 -12.28
C ARG A 78 -8.45 13.07 -12.42
N ALA A 79 -7.62 13.40 -11.44
CA ALA A 79 -6.97 14.70 -11.31
C ALA A 79 -5.44 14.59 -11.35
N SER A 80 -4.78 15.61 -11.86
CA SER A 80 -3.33 15.78 -11.80
C SER A 80 -2.87 15.99 -10.35
N TYR A 81 -1.56 15.92 -10.08
CA TYR A 81 -1.04 16.17 -8.74
C TYR A 81 -1.32 17.62 -8.28
N PRO A 82 -1.06 18.68 -9.06
CA PRO A 82 -1.38 20.04 -8.64
C PRO A 82 -2.86 20.26 -8.31
N GLU A 83 -3.78 19.69 -9.10
CA GLU A 83 -5.22 19.76 -8.80
C GLU A 83 -5.57 19.10 -7.47
N ARG A 84 -4.97 17.93 -7.20
CA ARG A 84 -5.17 17.23 -5.92
C ARG A 84 -4.56 18.03 -4.76
N GLU A 85 -3.42 18.66 -4.94
CA GLU A 85 -2.77 19.46 -3.91
C GLU A 85 -3.61 20.70 -3.55
N THR A 86 -4.20 21.36 -4.53
CA THR A 86 -5.07 22.52 -4.33
C THR A 86 -6.33 22.18 -3.54
N GLU A 87 -6.94 21.02 -3.83
CA GLU A 87 -8.20 20.58 -3.20
C GLU A 87 -7.97 19.69 -1.96
N TRP A 88 -6.70 19.48 -1.59
CA TRP A 88 -6.36 18.59 -0.49
C TRP A 88 -6.82 19.11 0.87
N ASN A 89 -7.54 18.26 1.57
CA ASN A 89 -7.83 18.43 2.97
C ASN A 89 -7.63 17.09 3.69
N ILE A 90 -6.75 17.07 4.68
CA ILE A 90 -6.35 15.85 5.37
C ILE A 90 -7.52 15.13 6.05
N GLU A 91 -8.53 15.87 6.51
CA GLU A 91 -9.68 15.32 7.24
C GLU A 91 -10.78 14.86 6.29
N THR A 92 -11.10 15.67 5.26
CA THR A 92 -12.31 15.49 4.45
C THR A 92 -12.06 14.84 3.10
N SER A 93 -10.86 14.92 2.53
CA SER A 93 -10.57 14.28 1.24
C SER A 93 -10.76 12.76 1.32
N PRO A 94 -11.60 12.15 0.46
CA PRO A 94 -11.88 10.72 0.53
C PRO A 94 -10.68 9.88 0.11
N SER A 95 -10.71 8.57 0.43
CA SER A 95 -9.82 7.58 -0.17
C SER A 95 -10.49 6.97 -1.40
N ASP A 96 -9.83 7.06 -2.56
CA ASP A 96 -10.32 6.52 -3.84
C ASP A 96 -9.87 5.09 -4.11
N VAL A 97 -9.17 4.45 -3.17
CA VAL A 97 -8.51 3.15 -3.41
C VAL A 97 -9.21 1.97 -2.74
N GLY A 98 -10.47 2.12 -2.40
CA GLY A 98 -11.33 1.02 -2.01
C GLY A 98 -12.22 1.28 -0.79
N LEU A 99 -13.28 0.48 -0.65
CA LEU A 99 -14.25 0.63 0.44
C LEU A 99 -13.65 0.36 1.82
N VAL A 100 -12.75 -0.63 1.92
CA VAL A 100 -12.09 -0.95 3.21
C VAL A 100 -11.23 0.22 3.67
N THR A 101 -10.45 0.81 2.77
CA THR A 101 -9.55 1.93 3.10
C THR A 101 -10.33 3.20 3.44
N GLU A 102 -11.43 3.50 2.75
CA GLU A 102 -12.28 4.64 3.08
C GLU A 102 -13.00 4.43 4.41
N THR A 103 -13.51 3.22 4.68
CA THR A 103 -14.11 2.88 5.97
C THR A 103 -13.07 2.99 7.10
N PHE A 104 -11.83 2.53 6.86
CA PHE A 104 -10.75 2.64 7.84
C PHE A 104 -10.40 4.09 8.13
N ARG A 105 -10.25 4.94 7.10
CA ARG A 105 -9.97 6.36 7.23
C ARG A 105 -10.96 7.09 8.15
N THR A 106 -12.22 6.73 8.08
CA THR A 106 -13.29 7.33 8.88
C THR A 106 -13.52 6.66 10.24
N THR A 107 -12.75 5.63 10.57
CA THR A 107 -12.82 4.93 11.86
C THR A 107 -12.19 5.78 12.96
N THR A 108 -12.80 5.78 14.15
CA THR A 108 -12.30 6.53 15.31
C THR A 108 -10.85 6.18 15.66
N SER A 109 -10.07 7.19 16.01
CA SER A 109 -8.64 7.08 16.36
C SER A 109 -7.70 6.68 15.22
N VAL A 110 -8.17 6.67 13.99
CA VAL A 110 -7.29 6.56 12.82
C VAL A 110 -6.70 7.93 12.51
N ILE A 111 -5.41 7.95 12.23
CA ILE A 111 -4.64 9.16 11.89
C ILE A 111 -4.23 9.05 10.42
N ARG A 112 -4.28 10.14 9.68
CA ARG A 112 -3.87 10.22 8.28
C ARG A 112 -2.58 11.03 8.14
N SER A 113 -1.68 10.59 7.27
CA SER A 113 -0.49 11.35 6.89
C SER A 113 -0.85 12.48 5.92
N ASP A 114 -0.15 13.61 6.04
CA ASP A 114 -0.43 14.82 5.23
C ASP A 114 0.27 14.75 3.88
N HIS A 115 -0.41 14.14 2.90
CA HIS A 115 0.05 14.08 1.51
C HIS A 115 -1.12 13.92 0.53
N PRO A 116 -1.27 14.78 -0.47
CA PRO A 116 -2.46 14.83 -1.33
C PRO A 116 -2.65 13.64 -2.26
N SER A 117 -1.64 12.82 -2.52
CA SER A 117 -1.76 11.66 -3.42
C SER A 117 -1.43 10.31 -2.80
N HIS A 118 -0.45 10.24 -1.90
CA HIS A 118 0.07 8.98 -1.34
C HIS A 118 -0.06 8.91 0.18
N SER A 119 -1.09 9.60 0.75
CA SER A 119 -1.35 9.55 2.17
C SER A 119 -1.64 8.13 2.66
N ILE A 120 -1.24 7.87 3.89
CA ILE A 120 -1.48 6.63 4.63
C ILE A 120 -2.37 6.95 5.82
N CYS A 121 -3.39 6.12 6.05
CA CYS A 121 -4.09 6.07 7.31
C CYS A 121 -3.47 5.04 8.22
N SER A 122 -3.38 5.32 9.51
CA SER A 122 -2.82 4.41 10.50
C SER A 122 -3.59 4.42 11.80
N TRP A 123 -3.63 3.25 12.45
CA TRP A 123 -4.22 3.03 13.78
C TRP A 123 -3.29 2.18 14.63
N GLY A 124 -3.29 2.42 15.93
CA GLY A 124 -2.56 1.62 16.90
C GLY A 124 -1.34 2.35 17.48
N ARG A 125 -0.41 1.56 18.08
CA ARG A 125 0.68 2.08 18.90
C ARG A 125 1.55 3.12 18.20
N ASN A 126 1.97 2.83 16.97
CA ASN A 126 2.92 3.68 16.25
C ASN A 126 2.21 4.57 15.20
N ALA A 127 0.88 4.72 15.29
CA ALA A 127 0.11 5.45 14.26
C ALA A 127 0.62 6.88 14.03
N LYS A 128 0.94 7.62 15.12
CA LYS A 128 1.49 8.98 15.01
C LYS A 128 2.87 9.02 14.36
N GLU A 129 3.72 8.07 14.72
CA GLU A 129 5.08 7.99 14.18
C GLU A 129 5.06 7.61 12.71
N ALA A 130 4.29 6.59 12.35
CA ALA A 130 4.15 6.10 10.99
C ALA A 130 3.51 7.10 10.00
N THR A 131 2.80 8.12 10.48
CA THR A 131 2.10 9.09 9.63
C THR A 131 2.71 10.50 9.65
N ARG A 132 3.58 10.79 10.61
CA ARG A 132 4.18 12.12 10.75
C ARG A 132 5.15 12.42 9.61
N GLY A 133 5.36 13.71 9.36
CA GLY A 133 6.43 14.19 8.50
C GLY A 133 6.25 13.95 7.00
N HIS A 134 5.12 13.40 6.56
CA HIS A 134 4.93 13.10 5.12
C HIS A 134 5.01 14.37 4.25
N ARG A 135 4.50 15.52 4.74
CA ARG A 135 4.59 16.81 4.02
C ARG A 135 5.98 17.43 4.08
N THR A 136 6.79 17.07 5.06
CA THR A 136 8.15 17.57 5.29
C THR A 136 9.23 16.52 5.05
N ALA A 137 8.88 15.38 4.47
CA ALA A 137 9.84 14.33 4.10
C ALA A 137 10.91 14.90 3.17
N SER A 138 12.15 14.45 3.33
CA SER A 138 13.25 14.85 2.45
C SER A 138 12.98 14.42 1.01
N GLY A 139 13.30 15.32 0.06
CA GLY A 139 13.00 15.11 -1.34
C GLY A 139 13.67 13.87 -1.91
N ARG A 140 12.86 12.92 -2.36
CA ARG A 140 13.27 11.83 -3.24
C ARG A 140 12.42 11.94 -4.48
N PRO A 141 12.99 12.25 -5.65
CA PRO A 141 12.22 12.57 -6.85
C PRO A 141 11.21 11.49 -7.20
N SER A 142 10.03 11.88 -7.64
CA SER A 142 8.99 11.00 -8.14
C SER A 142 8.03 11.75 -9.09
N PRO A 143 7.27 11.03 -9.95
CA PRO A 143 6.30 11.65 -10.87
C PRO A 143 5.13 12.36 -10.19
N TRP A 144 4.94 12.16 -8.90
CA TRP A 144 3.82 12.75 -8.16
C TRP A 144 4.24 13.93 -7.30
N CYS A 145 5.38 13.80 -6.62
CA CYS A 145 5.97 14.80 -5.76
C CYS A 145 7.25 14.24 -5.15
N ASN A 146 8.22 15.08 -4.91
CA ASN A 146 9.50 14.69 -4.33
C ASN A 146 9.40 14.20 -2.87
N ARG A 147 8.25 14.38 -2.21
CA ARG A 147 7.98 13.97 -0.83
C ARG A 147 7.22 12.65 -0.72
N ALA A 148 6.56 12.22 -1.80
CA ALA A 148 5.70 11.02 -1.77
C ALA A 148 6.40 9.80 -1.18
N PHE A 149 7.67 9.59 -1.55
CA PHE A 149 8.52 8.47 -1.14
C PHE A 149 9.85 8.96 -0.52
N GLY A 150 9.88 10.18 0.00
CA GLY A 150 11.06 10.80 0.60
C GLY A 150 11.48 10.14 1.91
N VAL A 151 12.70 10.50 2.35
CA VAL A 151 13.23 10.09 3.67
C VAL A 151 12.33 10.68 4.77
N GLY A 152 11.91 9.84 5.70
CA GLY A 152 10.97 10.19 6.76
C GLY A 152 9.49 10.18 6.33
N SER A 153 9.18 9.75 5.11
CA SER A 153 7.80 9.47 4.70
C SER A 153 7.26 8.20 5.37
N PRO A 154 5.94 7.97 5.40
CA PRO A 154 5.38 6.70 5.86
C PRO A 154 5.92 5.46 5.12
N TRP A 155 6.29 5.59 3.86
CA TRP A 155 6.86 4.50 3.04
C TRP A 155 8.27 4.17 3.49
N ASP A 156 9.07 5.18 3.79
CA ASP A 156 10.40 5.07 4.38
C ASP A 156 10.32 4.44 5.79
N TRP A 157 9.37 4.91 6.62
CA TRP A 157 9.12 4.33 7.93
C TRP A 157 8.74 2.85 7.87
N MET A 158 7.90 2.43 6.90
CA MET A 158 7.54 1.02 6.73
C MET A 158 8.74 0.16 6.33
N TYR A 159 9.63 0.67 5.50
CA TYR A 159 10.87 -0.01 5.11
C TYR A 159 11.81 -0.16 6.32
N GLU A 160 12.07 0.92 7.06
CA GLU A 160 12.98 0.92 8.20
C GLU A 160 12.50 0.04 9.37
N ASN A 161 11.17 -0.14 9.51
CA ASN A 161 10.58 -0.94 10.59
C ASN A 161 10.16 -2.34 10.14
N ASP A 162 10.53 -2.76 8.93
CA ASP A 162 10.18 -4.06 8.33
C ASP A 162 8.73 -4.46 8.56
N VAL A 163 7.82 -3.56 8.19
CA VAL A 163 6.38 -3.73 8.41
C VAL A 163 5.87 -4.93 7.59
N HIS A 164 5.01 -5.78 8.16
CA HIS A 164 4.30 -6.81 7.41
C HIS A 164 3.51 -6.19 6.25
N TYR A 165 3.80 -6.57 5.01
CA TYR A 165 3.14 -6.05 3.83
C TYR A 165 2.14 -7.08 3.30
N LEU A 166 0.85 -6.75 3.36
CA LEU A 166 -0.26 -7.66 3.12
C LEU A 166 -1.05 -7.23 1.88
N LEU A 167 -1.19 -8.14 0.92
CA LEU A 167 -2.01 -8.00 -0.29
C LEU A 167 -3.21 -8.94 -0.17
N MET A 168 -4.33 -8.46 0.36
CA MET A 168 -5.50 -9.26 0.69
C MET A 168 -6.51 -9.25 -0.47
N GLY A 169 -6.43 -10.26 -1.35
CA GLY A 169 -7.29 -10.39 -2.53
C GLY A 169 -6.99 -9.38 -3.65
N VAL A 170 -5.79 -8.88 -3.63
CA VAL A 170 -5.15 -8.09 -4.69
C VAL A 170 -3.77 -8.69 -4.95
N ASP A 171 -3.15 -8.33 -6.05
CA ASP A 171 -1.82 -8.78 -6.44
C ASP A 171 -0.78 -7.64 -6.40
N PHE A 172 0.43 -7.94 -6.85
CA PHE A 172 1.52 -6.96 -6.90
C PHE A 172 1.24 -5.77 -7.81
N ASN A 173 0.25 -5.82 -8.71
CA ASN A 173 -0.10 -4.68 -9.56
C ASN A 173 -0.52 -3.43 -8.75
N VAL A 174 -1.03 -3.61 -7.53
CA VAL A 174 -1.41 -2.52 -6.62
C VAL A 174 -0.42 -2.34 -5.45
N CYS A 175 0.73 -3.01 -5.50
CA CYS A 175 1.76 -2.94 -4.47
C CYS A 175 2.48 -1.59 -4.50
N THR A 176 1.99 -0.61 -3.78
CA THR A 176 2.55 0.76 -3.82
C THR A 176 3.98 0.84 -3.30
N MET A 177 4.43 -0.11 -2.47
CA MET A 177 5.83 -0.16 -2.04
C MET A 177 6.80 -0.30 -3.24
N LEU A 178 6.35 -0.86 -4.36
CA LEU A 178 7.15 -0.89 -5.59
C LEU A 178 7.36 0.50 -6.22
N HIS A 179 6.53 1.49 -5.90
CA HIS A 179 6.82 2.90 -6.23
C HIS A 179 7.93 3.47 -5.35
N TYR A 180 8.01 3.05 -4.08
CA TYR A 180 9.14 3.37 -3.22
C TYR A 180 10.44 2.74 -3.76
N VAL A 181 10.37 1.50 -4.25
CA VAL A 181 11.50 0.85 -4.97
C VAL A 181 11.93 1.65 -6.18
N GLN A 182 10.98 2.16 -6.99
CA GLN A 182 11.28 3.03 -8.13
C GLN A 182 12.03 4.29 -7.69
N ALA A 183 11.61 4.93 -6.60
CA ALA A 183 12.23 6.14 -6.08
C ALA A 183 13.66 5.86 -5.60
N LEU A 184 13.88 4.77 -4.87
CA LEU A 184 15.21 4.34 -4.43
C LEU A 184 16.12 3.98 -5.61
N PHE A 185 15.60 3.24 -6.60
CA PHE A 185 16.34 2.89 -7.79
C PHE A 185 16.78 4.13 -8.58
N ALA A 186 15.86 5.09 -8.74
CA ALA A 186 16.15 6.35 -9.42
C ALA A 186 17.23 7.17 -8.69
N GLU A 187 17.15 7.23 -7.34
CA GLU A 187 18.15 7.90 -6.51
C GLU A 187 19.51 7.25 -6.63
N ARG A 188 19.60 5.92 -6.47
CA ARG A 188 20.88 5.16 -6.56
C ARG A 188 21.57 5.26 -7.92
N ASN A 189 20.78 5.40 -8.99
CA ASN A 189 21.30 5.42 -10.37
C ASN A 189 21.36 6.84 -10.96
N GLY A 190 21.15 7.90 -10.18
CA GLY A 190 21.26 9.28 -10.63
C GLY A 190 20.25 9.65 -11.75
N LEU A 191 19.10 8.96 -11.83
CA LEU A 191 18.15 9.15 -12.93
C LEU A 191 17.48 10.54 -12.92
N TYR A 192 17.59 11.27 -11.82
CA TYR A 192 17.09 12.64 -11.68
C TYR A 192 18.18 13.71 -11.68
N GLU A 193 19.44 13.33 -11.86
CA GLU A 193 20.53 14.29 -11.85
C GLU A 193 20.61 15.07 -13.17
N GLY A 194 20.83 16.37 -13.06
CA GLY A 194 20.94 17.25 -14.23
C GLY A 194 19.66 17.28 -15.08
N ASN A 195 19.79 17.01 -16.37
CA ASN A 195 18.69 17.04 -17.36
C ASN A 195 17.99 15.68 -17.55
N LEU A 196 18.37 14.62 -16.81
CA LEU A 196 17.89 13.28 -17.09
C LEU A 196 16.42 13.09 -16.76
N GLN A 197 15.95 13.51 -15.61
CA GLN A 197 14.55 13.45 -15.18
C GLN A 197 13.81 12.19 -15.65
N GLN A 198 14.41 11.01 -15.42
CA GLN A 198 13.90 9.74 -15.85
C GLN A 198 13.30 8.97 -14.66
N TRP A 199 12.18 8.30 -14.91
CA TRP A 199 11.56 7.41 -13.94
C TRP A 199 11.70 5.96 -14.38
N PRO A 200 12.17 5.05 -13.52
CA PRO A 200 12.29 3.64 -13.87
C PRO A 200 10.91 2.99 -13.90
N ILE A 201 10.40 2.73 -15.11
CA ILE A 201 9.15 2.01 -15.30
C ILE A 201 9.46 0.52 -15.45
N PHE A 202 8.80 -0.31 -14.67
CA PHE A 202 8.83 -1.76 -14.75
C PHE A 202 7.47 -2.36 -14.44
N SER A 203 7.27 -3.63 -14.79
CA SER A 203 6.05 -4.36 -14.50
C SER A 203 6.04 -4.83 -13.03
N PHE A 204 5.15 -4.30 -12.21
CA PHE A 204 4.95 -4.72 -10.83
C PHE A 204 4.59 -6.19 -10.70
N PRO A 205 3.64 -6.73 -11.53
CA PRO A 205 3.40 -8.17 -11.54
C PRO A 205 4.63 -9.01 -11.87
N ALA A 206 5.46 -8.57 -12.84
CA ALA A 206 6.67 -9.33 -13.20
C ALA A 206 7.70 -9.36 -12.06
N VAL A 207 7.88 -8.25 -11.34
CA VAL A 207 8.70 -8.21 -10.13
C VAL A 207 8.08 -9.11 -9.04
N GLY A 208 6.75 -9.06 -8.87
CA GLY A 208 6.02 -9.90 -7.93
C GLY A 208 6.23 -11.39 -8.18
N GLU A 209 6.20 -11.85 -9.45
CA GLU A 209 6.49 -13.26 -9.76
C GLU A 209 7.94 -13.64 -9.40
N LYS A 210 8.91 -12.77 -9.68
CA LYS A 210 10.31 -13.01 -9.27
C LYS A 210 10.50 -13.02 -7.75
N LEU A 211 9.74 -12.23 -7.00
CA LEU A 211 9.74 -12.29 -5.53
C LEU A 211 9.18 -13.63 -5.02
N LYS A 212 8.14 -14.17 -5.67
CA LYS A 212 7.62 -15.51 -5.37
C LYS A 212 8.63 -16.61 -5.69
N GLU A 213 9.35 -16.52 -6.82
CA GLU A 213 10.41 -17.45 -7.20
C GLU A 213 11.55 -17.51 -6.17
N LYS A 214 11.74 -16.46 -5.36
CA LYS A 214 12.72 -16.40 -4.27
C LYS A 214 12.24 -16.99 -2.93
N ASP A 215 11.00 -17.50 -2.88
CA ASP A 215 10.38 -18.11 -1.69
C ASP A 215 10.32 -17.15 -0.47
N ILE A 216 10.14 -15.86 -0.73
CA ILE A 216 10.00 -14.83 0.32
C ILE A 216 8.57 -14.30 0.45
N VAL A 217 7.65 -14.82 -0.35
CA VAL A 217 6.24 -14.45 -0.35
C VAL A 217 5.41 -15.58 0.24
N ASP A 218 4.89 -15.36 1.44
CA ASP A 218 3.92 -16.28 2.03
C ASP A 218 2.56 -16.11 1.38
N GLU A 219 1.83 -17.21 1.21
CA GLU A 219 0.50 -17.20 0.64
C GLU A 219 -0.52 -17.89 1.54
N THR A 220 -1.74 -17.37 1.59
CA THR A 220 -2.89 -18.05 2.20
C THR A 220 -4.18 -17.69 1.47
N THR A 221 -5.26 -18.41 1.80
CA THR A 221 -6.59 -18.12 1.26
C THR A 221 -7.59 -17.99 2.41
N VAL A 222 -8.45 -16.95 2.33
CA VAL A 222 -9.54 -16.69 3.27
C VAL A 222 -10.83 -16.46 2.49
N GLY A 223 -11.82 -17.32 2.65
CA GLY A 223 -12.96 -17.37 1.75
C GLY A 223 -12.50 -17.66 0.32
N ARG A 224 -12.78 -16.75 -0.62
CA ARG A 224 -12.30 -16.81 -2.01
C ARG A 224 -11.08 -15.93 -2.26
N SER A 225 -10.64 -15.18 -1.25
CA SER A 225 -9.57 -14.19 -1.34
C SER A 225 -8.21 -14.86 -1.17
N ARG A 226 -7.34 -14.76 -2.16
CA ARG A 226 -5.93 -15.13 -2.05
C ARG A 226 -5.16 -13.95 -1.47
N TRP A 227 -4.32 -14.23 -0.51
CA TRP A 227 -3.49 -13.24 0.16
C TRP A 227 -2.02 -13.54 -0.03
N TYR A 228 -1.24 -12.46 -0.15
CA TYR A 228 0.21 -12.51 -0.19
C TYR A 228 0.76 -11.69 0.98
N HIS A 229 1.85 -12.15 1.55
CA HIS A 229 2.53 -11.53 2.67
C HIS A 229 4.04 -11.60 2.49
N LEU A 230 4.72 -10.52 2.85
CA LEU A 230 6.17 -10.44 2.97
C LEU A 230 6.54 -9.24 3.87
N GLY A 231 7.79 -9.18 4.36
CA GLY A 231 8.30 -8.01 5.06
C GLY A 231 8.51 -6.84 4.09
N ALA A 232 8.24 -5.62 4.51
CA ALA A 232 8.45 -4.42 3.68
C ALA A 232 9.92 -4.24 3.30
N LYS A 233 10.84 -4.56 4.21
CA LYS A 233 12.28 -4.48 3.96
C LYS A 233 12.71 -5.53 2.94
N SER A 234 12.31 -6.78 3.11
CA SER A 234 12.60 -7.87 2.18
C SER A 234 12.01 -7.57 0.79
N LEU A 235 10.79 -7.05 0.72
CA LEU A 235 10.17 -6.64 -0.54
C LEU A 235 11.05 -5.62 -1.28
N VAL A 236 11.50 -4.58 -0.58
CA VAL A 236 12.27 -3.49 -1.20
C VAL A 236 13.65 -3.96 -1.60
N ASP A 237 14.39 -4.61 -0.68
CA ASP A 237 15.76 -5.03 -0.93
C ASP A 237 15.85 -6.06 -2.07
N GLU A 238 14.95 -7.06 -2.06
CA GLU A 238 14.91 -8.08 -3.10
C GLU A 238 14.42 -7.54 -4.45
N ALA A 239 13.43 -6.63 -4.46
CA ALA A 239 12.98 -5.99 -5.69
C ALA A 239 14.10 -5.14 -6.31
N LEU A 240 14.86 -4.39 -5.52
CA LEU A 240 16.04 -3.67 -6.00
C LEU A 240 17.08 -4.61 -6.59
N GLY A 241 17.43 -5.70 -5.89
CA GLY A 241 18.37 -6.71 -6.40
C GLY A 241 17.90 -7.37 -7.69
N ILE A 242 16.59 -7.65 -7.83
CA ILE A 242 15.99 -8.16 -9.07
C ILE A 242 16.19 -7.17 -10.22
N LEU A 243 15.90 -5.89 -9.99
CA LEU A 243 16.01 -4.85 -11.01
C LEU A 243 17.47 -4.56 -11.41
N GLU A 244 18.37 -4.53 -10.44
CA GLU A 244 19.82 -4.36 -10.68
C GLU A 244 20.41 -5.54 -11.47
N GLY A 245 19.94 -6.76 -11.18
CA GLY A 245 20.36 -7.97 -11.90
C GLY A 245 19.68 -8.20 -13.25
N ASN A 246 18.62 -7.46 -13.58
CA ASN A 246 17.83 -7.62 -14.81
C ASN A 246 17.48 -6.24 -15.39
N PRO A 247 18.45 -5.46 -15.87
CA PRO A 247 18.23 -4.09 -16.35
C PRO A 247 17.27 -4.02 -17.53
N GLU A 248 17.07 -5.09 -18.28
CA GLU A 248 16.08 -5.19 -19.37
C GLU A 248 14.63 -5.12 -18.90
N MET A 249 14.35 -5.36 -17.61
CA MET A 249 13.03 -5.18 -17.01
C MET A 249 12.67 -3.70 -16.86
N ILE A 250 13.64 -2.80 -16.91
CA ILE A 250 13.45 -1.39 -16.64
C ILE A 250 13.38 -0.61 -17.96
N LYS A 251 12.35 0.20 -18.08
CA LYS A 251 12.21 1.17 -19.18
C LYS A 251 12.28 2.57 -18.61
N PRO A 252 13.47 3.21 -18.57
CA PRO A 252 13.57 4.59 -18.13
C PRO A 252 12.71 5.47 -19.03
N THR A 253 11.74 6.13 -18.43
CA THR A 253 10.80 6.97 -19.14
C THR A 253 11.01 8.41 -18.70
N ARG A 254 11.23 9.31 -19.66
CA ARG A 254 11.28 10.73 -19.38
C ARG A 254 9.91 11.18 -18.87
N ILE A 255 9.88 11.75 -17.69
CA ILE A 255 8.67 12.33 -17.12
C ILE A 255 8.81 13.84 -17.06
N ALA A 256 7.71 14.55 -17.31
CA ALA A 256 7.66 15.95 -16.99
C ALA A 256 7.82 16.11 -15.47
N PRO A 257 8.74 16.93 -14.99
CA PRO A 257 8.91 17.12 -13.56
C PRO A 257 7.63 17.73 -12.99
N TYR A 258 7.07 17.10 -11.98
CA TYR A 258 6.17 17.76 -11.04
C TYR A 258 7.00 18.51 -9.99
N LEU A 259 8.09 19.09 -10.42
CA LEU A 259 8.84 19.99 -9.59
C LEU A 259 8.00 21.28 -9.56
N SER A 260 7.26 21.49 -8.46
CA SER A 260 6.89 22.84 -8.10
C SER A 260 8.20 23.62 -8.06
N GLU A 261 8.34 24.59 -8.94
CA GLU A 261 9.31 25.65 -8.76
C GLU A 261 9.05 26.24 -7.37
N GLU A 262 10.02 26.08 -6.47
CA GLU A 262 10.08 26.86 -5.25
C GLU A 262 10.55 28.27 -5.58
#